data_d9305b860ae63cdce08e10124cadd8b9
#
_entry.id   d9305b860ae63cdce08e10124cadd8b9
#
_cell.length_a   1.000
_cell.length_b   1.000
_cell.length_c   1.000
_cell.angle_alpha   90.00
_cell.angle_beta   90.00
_cell.angle_gamma   90.00
#
_symmetry.space_group_name_H-M   'P 1'
#
loop_
_entity.id
_entity.type
_entity.pdbx_description
1 polymer ?
#
loop_
_entity_poly.entity_id
_entity_poly.type
_entity_poly.pdbx_seq_one_letter_code
_entity_poly.pdbx_strand_id
1 'polypeptide(L)'
;MSKTTQDNPAVENSATETVSKPSTRSKRSTKNPDTANAAEKSPAKTTRTRSTSARTKKTTSSQQDSTSITQTSVQQEPNMSQNTVRRVAIIGGNRIPFARSNGAYFTASNTDMFTAALNGLIERFNLQGQRLGEVVAGAVLKHSRDFNMTRECVLNTALAPETPAYDIQQACGTGLQAAFLVANKIALGQIEVGVAGGVDTTSDAPIAFGDGLRKALLELNIAETAKDRLKALTKINVKDLMDAPKNGEPRTGLSMGDHQAITTLEWGISREAQDELAASSHQKMAAAYEEGFFDDLITPFLGLERDNNLRPDSSVEKLAKLKPAFGKGDARTMTAGNSTPLTDGASCVLLASEEWAKANGHEVLAYLTFQETAAVDFVEKKEGLLMAPAYAVPRMLERAGLKLQDFDYYEIHEA
;
A
#
# COMPACT_ATOMS: atom_id res chain seq x y z
N MET A 1 -51.81 -41.85 22.24
CA MET A 1 -53.04 -41.35 21.63
C MET A 1 -52.69 -40.01 21.00
N SER A 2 -52.76 -39.75 19.76
CA SER A 2 -53.24 -40.28 18.53
C SER A 2 -52.41 -39.73 17.39
N LYS A 3 -52.08 -40.53 16.43
CA LYS A 3 -51.49 -40.24 15.14
C LYS A 3 -52.37 -39.33 14.31
N THR A 4 -51.86 -38.48 13.47
CA THR A 4 -52.34 -38.38 12.08
C THR A 4 -51.22 -37.83 11.19
N THR A 5 -50.91 -38.62 10.20
CA THR A 5 -50.15 -38.43 8.97
C THR A 5 -51.03 -37.77 7.91
N GLN A 6 -50.42 -37.01 7.00
CA GLN A 6 -50.77 -36.90 5.56
C GLN A 6 -49.86 -35.79 4.96
N ASP A 7 -49.06 -36.09 4.07
CA ASP A 7 -48.95 -36.54 2.67
C ASP A 7 -48.55 -35.38 1.75
N ASN A 8 -47.47 -35.62 1.07
CA ASN A 8 -46.92 -34.89 -0.07
C ASN A 8 -47.80 -35.11 -1.33
N PRO A 9 -47.76 -34.24 -2.35
CA PRO A 9 -47.23 -34.80 -3.58
C PRO A 9 -46.23 -33.92 -4.33
N ALA A 10 -45.28 -34.60 -4.92
CA ALA A 10 -44.40 -34.21 -5.97
C ALA A 10 -45.15 -33.86 -7.27
N VAL A 11 -44.63 -32.88 -8.02
CA VAL A 11 -44.88 -32.80 -9.47
C VAL A 11 -43.54 -32.57 -10.14
N GLU A 12 -43.09 -33.62 -10.83
CA GLU A 12 -42.15 -33.55 -11.95
C GLU A 12 -42.78 -32.76 -13.10
N ASN A 13 -41.99 -31.95 -13.81
CA ASN A 13 -42.04 -32.00 -15.26
C ASN A 13 -40.76 -31.47 -15.90
N SER A 14 -40.21 -32.31 -16.69
CA SER A 14 -39.16 -32.20 -17.66
C SER A 14 -39.51 -31.27 -18.83
N ALA A 15 -38.57 -30.49 -19.30
CA ALA A 15 -38.46 -30.15 -20.72
C ALA A 15 -37.00 -29.86 -21.09
N THR A 16 -36.46 -30.79 -21.79
CA THR A 16 -35.29 -30.74 -22.66
C THR A 16 -35.58 -29.83 -23.85
N GLU A 17 -34.66 -28.88 -24.14
CA GLU A 17 -34.50 -28.41 -25.49
C GLU A 17 -33.04 -28.17 -25.83
N THR A 18 -32.70 -28.70 -26.96
CA THR A 18 -31.45 -28.96 -27.63
C THR A 18 -30.93 -27.77 -28.40
N VAL A 19 -29.59 -27.58 -28.34
CA VAL A 19 -28.65 -27.37 -29.44
C VAL A 19 -28.91 -26.28 -30.49
N SER A 20 -27.96 -25.38 -30.61
CA SER A 20 -27.32 -25.09 -31.93
C SER A 20 -26.03 -24.30 -31.80
N LYS A 21 -24.95 -24.88 -32.32
CA LYS A 21 -23.75 -24.16 -32.80
C LYS A 21 -24.00 -23.66 -34.21
N PRO A 22 -23.33 -22.57 -34.63
CA PRO A 22 -22.70 -22.52 -35.97
C PRO A 22 -21.22 -22.17 -35.84
N SER A 23 -20.32 -22.95 -36.37
CA SER A 23 -19.81 -23.12 -37.72
C SER A 23 -19.13 -21.87 -38.33
N THR A 24 -17.83 -21.90 -38.21
CA THR A 24 -16.73 -21.73 -39.20
C THR A 24 -16.80 -20.62 -40.29
N ARG A 25 -15.65 -19.96 -40.39
CA ARG A 25 -14.85 -19.64 -41.58
C ARG A 25 -15.07 -18.34 -42.30
N SER A 26 -14.07 -17.43 -42.25
CA SER A 26 -13.46 -16.95 -43.50
C SER A 26 -12.08 -16.32 -43.24
N LYS A 27 -11.09 -16.91 -43.85
CA LYS A 27 -9.76 -16.33 -44.12
C LYS A 27 -9.88 -15.23 -45.16
N ARG A 28 -9.21 -14.09 -44.95
CA ARG A 28 -8.75 -13.29 -46.10
C ARG A 28 -7.39 -12.69 -45.81
N SER A 29 -6.43 -13.13 -46.55
CA SER A 29 -5.06 -12.68 -46.80
C SER A 29 -5.10 -11.48 -47.77
N THR A 30 -4.29 -10.44 -47.50
CA THR A 30 -3.64 -9.62 -48.55
C THR A 30 -2.43 -8.95 -47.88
N LYS A 31 -1.27 -9.45 -48.15
CA LYS A 31 -0.15 -8.99 -48.99
C LYS A 31 0.32 -7.56 -48.69
N ASN A 32 1.59 -7.57 -48.22
CA ASN A 32 2.58 -6.47 -48.32
C ASN A 32 2.81 -6.09 -49.82
N PRO A 33 3.33 -4.90 -50.10
CA PRO A 33 4.64 -4.89 -50.65
C PRO A 33 5.64 -3.87 -50.06
N ASP A 34 6.89 -4.31 -50.20
CA ASP A 34 8.20 -3.73 -50.01
C ASP A 34 8.40 -2.30 -50.53
N THR A 35 9.33 -1.58 -49.90
CA THR A 35 10.53 -0.95 -50.44
C THR A 35 11.34 -0.39 -49.27
N ALA A 36 12.46 -0.86 -48.94
CA ALA A 36 13.82 -0.84 -49.47
C ALA A 36 14.57 0.49 -49.24
N ASN A 37 15.74 0.32 -48.59
CA ASN A 37 16.98 1.12 -48.60
C ASN A 37 17.00 2.45 -47.81
N ALA A 38 18.05 2.80 -47.05
CA ALA A 38 19.47 2.52 -47.18
C ALA A 38 20.21 2.73 -45.86
N ALA A 39 21.30 2.04 -45.71
CA ALA A 39 22.32 2.20 -44.70
C ALA A 39 23.05 3.55 -44.75
N GLU A 40 23.56 4.00 -43.61
CA GLU A 40 24.97 4.41 -43.50
C GLU A 40 25.40 4.72 -42.03
N LYS A 41 26.38 3.96 -41.60
CA LYS A 41 27.65 4.27 -40.90
C LYS A 41 27.62 4.93 -39.50
N SER A 42 27.99 4.12 -38.54
CA SER A 42 28.97 4.47 -37.47
C SER A 42 30.36 4.66 -38.12
N PRO A 43 31.34 5.32 -37.49
CA PRO A 43 31.73 5.44 -36.09
C PRO A 43 32.43 6.73 -35.69
N ALA A 44 32.60 7.01 -34.40
CA ALA A 44 33.82 7.65 -33.92
C ALA A 44 34.08 7.37 -32.43
N LYS A 45 35.09 6.58 -32.18
CA LYS A 45 35.84 6.54 -30.90
C LYS A 45 36.47 7.89 -30.63
N THR A 46 36.27 8.45 -29.44
CA THR A 46 37.13 9.53 -28.95
C THR A 46 37.82 9.10 -27.68
N THR A 47 39.09 8.94 -27.79
CA THR A 47 40.11 8.64 -26.80
C THR A 47 40.20 9.74 -25.74
N ARG A 48 40.19 9.33 -24.48
CA ARG A 48 40.39 10.19 -23.31
C ARG A 48 41.86 10.27 -23.01
N THR A 49 42.45 11.42 -23.29
CA THR A 49 43.82 11.77 -22.88
C THR A 49 43.80 12.37 -21.47
N ARG A 50 44.62 11.78 -20.64
CA ARG A 50 44.93 12.15 -19.26
C ARG A 50 46.11 13.14 -19.31
N SER A 51 45.92 14.40 -18.88
CA SER A 51 47.05 15.29 -18.67
C SER A 51 47.28 15.49 -17.17
N THR A 52 48.40 15.01 -16.74
CA THR A 52 49.07 15.35 -15.48
C THR A 52 49.81 16.67 -15.68
N SER A 53 49.61 17.66 -14.80
CA SER A 53 50.53 18.80 -14.71
C SER A 53 50.92 19.04 -13.28
N ALA A 54 52.22 19.24 -13.17
CA ALA A 54 53.02 19.26 -11.97
C ALA A 54 52.98 20.60 -11.26
N ARG A 55 53.24 20.51 -9.99
CA ARG A 55 53.49 21.50 -8.95
C ARG A 55 54.75 22.27 -9.21
N THR A 56 54.70 23.61 -9.17
CA THR A 56 55.92 24.45 -8.95
C THR A 56 55.66 25.47 -7.85
N LYS A 57 56.47 25.39 -6.81
CA LYS A 57 56.63 26.39 -5.76
C LYS A 57 57.49 27.55 -6.29
N LYS A 58 57.12 28.79 -5.96
CA LYS A 58 58.13 29.89 -5.84
C LYS A 58 57.67 30.85 -4.74
N THR A 59 58.58 31.04 -3.82
CA THR A 59 58.65 32.05 -2.75
C THR A 59 59.20 33.34 -3.32
N THR A 60 58.72 34.51 -2.91
CA THR A 60 59.51 35.62 -2.33
C THR A 60 58.70 36.91 -2.25
N SER A 61 58.69 37.43 -1.07
CA SER A 61 58.99 38.76 -0.48
C SER A 61 58.08 39.95 -0.79
N SER A 62 57.54 40.43 0.31
CA SER A 62 57.38 41.82 0.84
C SER A 62 57.36 43.00 -0.10
N GLN A 63 56.25 43.76 -0.05
CA GLN A 63 56.28 45.21 0.16
C GLN A 63 54.92 45.68 0.70
N GLN A 64 54.95 46.45 1.77
CA GLN A 64 53.86 47.19 2.35
C GLN A 64 53.47 48.34 1.41
N ASP A 65 52.19 48.50 1.16
CA ASP A 65 51.61 49.80 0.84
C ASP A 65 50.23 49.92 1.46
N SER A 66 50.10 50.97 2.23
CA SER A 66 48.89 51.38 2.93
C SER A 66 47.92 52.04 1.95
N THR A 67 46.74 51.50 1.82
CA THR A 67 45.62 52.27 1.25
C THR A 67 44.28 51.82 1.87
N SER A 68 43.65 52.81 2.46
CA SER A 68 42.26 53.03 2.82
C SER A 68 41.31 51.82 2.85
N ILE A 69 40.85 51.52 4.05
CA ILE A 69 39.69 50.57 4.34
C ILE A 69 38.43 51.25 3.83
N THR A 70 37.95 50.78 2.67
CA THR A 70 36.55 50.95 2.26
C THR A 70 35.73 49.94 3.06
N GLN A 71 34.82 50.43 3.88
CA GLN A 71 33.84 49.61 4.58
C GLN A 71 33.02 48.83 3.54
N THR A 72 33.36 47.57 3.37
CA THR A 72 32.51 46.62 2.65
C THR A 72 31.29 46.34 3.53
N SER A 73 30.15 46.70 3.05
CA SER A 73 28.85 46.37 3.62
C SER A 73 28.81 44.89 4.03
N VAL A 74 28.62 44.66 5.31
CA VAL A 74 28.25 43.34 5.85
C VAL A 74 27.01 42.92 5.11
N GLN A 75 27.14 41.95 4.19
CA GLN A 75 25.98 41.24 3.66
C GLN A 75 25.31 40.61 4.87
N GLN A 76 24.12 41.07 5.16
CA GLN A 76 23.23 40.40 6.09
C GLN A 76 23.12 38.95 5.63
N GLU A 77 23.58 38.01 6.46
CA GLU A 77 23.28 36.61 6.30
C GLU A 77 21.76 36.49 6.15
N PRO A 78 21.25 35.61 5.24
CA PRO A 78 19.82 35.42 5.10
C PRO A 78 19.30 35.05 6.48
N ASN A 79 18.42 35.88 6.99
CA ASN A 79 17.72 35.67 8.24
C ASN A 79 17.04 34.29 8.15
N MET A 80 17.69 33.26 8.72
CA MET A 80 17.05 31.98 8.93
C MET A 80 15.92 32.23 9.93
N SER A 81 14.78 32.66 9.39
CA SER A 81 13.57 32.82 10.16
C SER A 81 13.40 31.55 10.97
N GLN A 82 13.17 31.69 12.26
CA GLN A 82 12.88 30.60 13.17
C GLN A 82 11.85 29.71 12.47
N ASN A 83 12.26 28.52 12.06
CA ASN A 83 11.41 27.56 11.39
C ASN A 83 10.38 27.09 12.42
N THR A 84 9.31 27.85 12.57
CA THR A 84 8.18 27.42 13.41
C THR A 84 7.56 26.21 12.74
N VAL A 85 7.51 25.09 13.46
CA VAL A 85 6.84 23.88 13.03
C VAL A 85 5.39 24.22 12.71
N ARG A 86 4.96 24.00 11.46
CA ARG A 86 3.62 24.35 11.00
C ARG A 86 2.61 23.26 11.40
N ARG A 87 1.35 23.66 11.57
CA ARG A 87 0.27 22.73 11.79
C ARG A 87 -0.04 21.97 10.49
N VAL A 88 -0.22 20.68 10.61
CA VAL A 88 -0.57 19.80 9.48
C VAL A 88 -2.06 19.49 9.54
N ALA A 89 -2.79 20.04 8.59
CA ALA A 89 -4.22 19.85 8.44
C ALA A 89 -4.55 18.58 7.68
N ILE A 90 -5.53 17.82 8.17
CA ILE A 90 -6.21 16.76 7.44
C ILE A 90 -7.41 17.41 6.75
N ILE A 91 -7.39 17.43 5.43
CA ILE A 91 -8.44 18.06 4.61
C ILE A 91 -9.56 17.04 4.30
N GLY A 92 -9.21 15.80 4.08
CA GLY A 92 -10.15 14.72 3.85
C GLY A 92 -9.48 13.53 3.18
N GLY A 93 -10.27 12.53 2.86
CA GLY A 93 -9.79 11.31 2.25
C GLY A 93 -10.69 10.84 1.12
N ASN A 94 -10.25 9.80 0.45
CA ASN A 94 -11.03 9.04 -0.51
C ASN A 94 -10.57 7.59 -0.53
N ARG A 95 -11.48 6.67 -0.78
CA ARG A 95 -11.18 5.26 -0.98
C ARG A 95 -12.09 4.62 -2.02
N ILE A 96 -11.71 3.47 -2.53
CA ILE A 96 -12.63 2.59 -3.24
C ILE A 96 -13.29 1.61 -2.25
N PRO A 97 -14.41 0.96 -2.60
CA PRO A 97 -14.96 -0.12 -1.77
C PRO A 97 -13.92 -1.21 -1.53
N PHE A 98 -13.88 -1.77 -0.34
CA PHE A 98 -13.01 -2.91 -0.05
C PHE A 98 -13.68 -4.22 -0.49
N ALA A 99 -12.96 -4.99 -1.28
CA ALA A 99 -13.45 -6.22 -1.88
C ALA A 99 -12.77 -7.46 -1.28
N ARG A 100 -13.54 -8.52 -1.12
CA ARG A 100 -12.95 -9.84 -0.78
C ARG A 100 -12.02 -10.29 -1.87
N SER A 101 -10.89 -10.85 -1.46
CA SER A 101 -9.92 -11.45 -2.37
C SER A 101 -10.56 -12.48 -3.32
N ASN A 102 -10.05 -12.56 -4.52
CA ASN A 102 -10.56 -13.39 -5.62
C ASN A 102 -12.02 -13.09 -5.99
N GLY A 103 -12.44 -11.85 -5.78
CA GLY A 103 -13.80 -11.37 -6.05
C GLY A 103 -13.84 -10.33 -7.18
N ALA A 104 -14.56 -9.22 -6.93
CA ALA A 104 -14.82 -8.19 -7.93
C ALA A 104 -13.55 -7.56 -8.53
N TYR A 105 -12.47 -7.49 -7.78
CA TYR A 105 -11.20 -6.88 -8.21
C TYR A 105 -10.16 -7.88 -8.70
N PHE A 106 -10.58 -9.11 -9.07
CA PHE A 106 -9.68 -10.17 -9.50
C PHE A 106 -8.75 -9.77 -10.66
N THR A 107 -9.18 -8.85 -11.52
CA THR A 107 -8.40 -8.37 -12.68
C THR A 107 -7.76 -7.01 -12.47
N ALA A 108 -7.97 -6.39 -11.31
CA ALA A 108 -7.42 -5.07 -10.99
C ALA A 108 -6.03 -5.19 -10.37
N SER A 109 -5.11 -4.36 -10.85
CA SER A 109 -3.79 -4.21 -10.25
C SER A 109 -3.80 -3.19 -9.10
N ASN A 110 -2.71 -3.18 -8.30
CA ASN A 110 -2.47 -2.10 -7.34
C ASN A 110 -2.53 -0.72 -8.00
N THR A 111 -1.94 -0.58 -9.19
CA THR A 111 -1.94 0.68 -9.94
C THR A 111 -3.36 1.10 -10.30
N ASP A 112 -4.21 0.19 -10.80
CA ASP A 112 -5.61 0.50 -11.16
C ASP A 112 -6.40 0.98 -9.94
N MET A 113 -6.30 0.26 -8.82
CA MET A 113 -7.03 0.56 -7.58
C MET A 113 -6.58 1.88 -6.94
N PHE A 114 -5.28 2.12 -6.83
CA PHE A 114 -4.80 3.36 -6.24
C PHE A 114 -5.05 4.56 -7.14
N THR A 115 -4.95 4.40 -8.46
CA THR A 115 -5.34 5.44 -9.43
C THR A 115 -6.83 5.81 -9.27
N ALA A 116 -7.71 4.83 -9.07
CA ALA A 116 -9.13 5.10 -8.85
C ALA A 116 -9.38 5.87 -7.54
N ALA A 117 -8.75 5.47 -6.44
CA ALA A 117 -8.85 6.18 -5.17
C ALA A 117 -8.30 7.62 -5.28
N LEU A 118 -7.17 7.80 -5.95
CA LEU A 118 -6.54 9.11 -6.15
C LEU A 118 -7.39 10.02 -7.06
N ASN A 119 -8.00 9.49 -8.13
CA ASN A 119 -8.90 10.26 -8.99
C ASN A 119 -10.12 10.76 -8.21
N GLY A 120 -10.74 9.92 -7.38
CA GLY A 120 -11.85 10.35 -6.52
C GLY A 120 -11.44 11.48 -5.56
N LEU A 121 -10.23 11.41 -4.99
CA LEU A 121 -9.68 12.50 -4.17
C LEU A 121 -9.49 13.79 -4.98
N ILE A 122 -8.93 13.68 -6.19
CA ILE A 122 -8.67 14.81 -7.09
C ILE A 122 -9.99 15.50 -7.47
N GLU A 123 -11.01 14.74 -7.81
CA GLU A 123 -12.33 15.27 -8.14
C GLU A 123 -12.97 15.97 -6.95
N ARG A 124 -12.93 15.35 -5.78
CA ARG A 124 -13.52 15.84 -4.54
C ARG A 124 -12.93 17.18 -4.08
N PHE A 125 -11.63 17.34 -4.21
CA PHE A 125 -10.90 18.53 -3.75
C PHE A 125 -10.47 19.48 -4.87
N ASN A 126 -10.96 19.29 -6.11
CA ASN A 126 -10.67 20.12 -7.28
C ASN A 126 -9.16 20.30 -7.54
N LEU A 127 -8.41 19.20 -7.51
CA LEU A 127 -6.95 19.21 -7.65
C LEU A 127 -6.47 19.02 -9.11
N GLN A 128 -7.36 19.02 -10.09
CA GLN A 128 -7.01 18.82 -11.51
C GLN A 128 -6.00 19.86 -11.97
N GLY A 129 -4.93 19.41 -12.62
CA GLY A 129 -3.84 20.23 -13.11
C GLY A 129 -2.94 20.83 -12.03
N GLN A 130 -3.21 20.59 -10.75
CA GLN A 130 -2.37 21.10 -9.67
C GLN A 130 -1.12 20.25 -9.51
N ARG A 131 0.01 20.91 -9.28
CA ARG A 131 1.24 20.27 -8.82
C ARG A 131 1.23 20.22 -7.30
N LEU A 132 1.10 19.02 -6.74
CA LEU A 132 1.24 18.82 -5.30
C LEU A 132 2.71 18.77 -4.89
N GLY A 133 2.98 18.96 -3.61
CA GLY A 133 4.32 18.81 -3.05
C GLY A 133 4.86 17.40 -3.22
N GLU A 134 4.05 16.39 -2.89
CA GLU A 134 4.34 14.96 -3.17
C GLU A 134 3.11 14.07 -2.99
N VAL A 135 3.20 12.87 -3.55
CA VAL A 135 2.31 11.74 -3.25
C VAL A 135 3.15 10.58 -2.72
N VAL A 136 2.80 10.06 -1.56
CA VAL A 136 3.48 8.92 -0.93
C VAL A 136 2.48 7.81 -0.69
N ALA A 137 2.74 6.64 -1.22
CA ALA A 137 1.87 5.47 -0.99
C ALA A 137 2.70 4.19 -1.01
N GLY A 138 2.05 3.05 -0.84
CA GLY A 138 2.73 1.77 -0.97
C GLY A 138 1.79 0.60 -0.95
N ALA A 139 2.35 -0.57 -1.20
CA ALA A 139 1.68 -1.85 -1.17
C ALA A 139 2.62 -2.90 -0.56
N VAL A 140 2.07 -3.89 0.13
CA VAL A 140 2.84 -5.03 0.66
C VAL A 140 3.11 -6.02 -0.46
N LEU A 141 2.10 -6.37 -1.25
CA LEU A 141 2.20 -7.30 -2.37
C LEU A 141 2.38 -6.51 -3.68
N LYS A 142 3.61 -6.46 -4.20
CA LYS A 142 3.92 -5.76 -5.44
C LYS A 142 4.56 -6.69 -6.47
N HIS A 143 4.12 -6.58 -7.72
CA HIS A 143 4.80 -7.18 -8.86
C HIS A 143 6.06 -6.38 -9.24
N SER A 144 6.91 -6.98 -10.06
CA SER A 144 8.04 -6.26 -10.67
C SER A 144 7.61 -5.09 -11.56
N ARG A 145 6.37 -5.11 -12.10
CA ARG A 145 5.78 -4.00 -12.84
C ARG A 145 5.46 -2.80 -11.95
N ASP A 146 5.24 -3.02 -10.64
CA ASP A 146 4.90 -2.00 -9.65
C ASP A 146 6.14 -1.33 -9.04
N PHE A 147 7.23 -1.27 -9.78
CA PHE A 147 8.54 -0.82 -9.30
C PHE A 147 8.51 0.60 -8.74
N ASN A 148 7.70 1.47 -9.32
CA ASN A 148 7.45 2.83 -8.86
C ASN A 148 5.95 3.15 -8.99
N MET A 149 5.13 2.31 -8.36
CA MET A 149 3.68 2.27 -8.48
C MET A 149 3.04 3.65 -8.23
N THR A 150 3.38 4.30 -7.13
CA THR A 150 2.80 5.59 -6.76
C THR A 150 3.06 6.66 -7.82
N ARG A 151 4.24 6.66 -8.43
CA ARG A 151 4.57 7.57 -9.51
C ARG A 151 3.74 7.30 -10.77
N GLU A 152 3.58 6.04 -11.15
CA GLU A 152 2.73 5.64 -12.28
C GLU A 152 1.26 6.01 -12.03
N CYS A 153 0.76 5.86 -10.80
CA CYS A 153 -0.58 6.30 -10.44
C CYS A 153 -0.75 7.81 -10.63
N VAL A 154 0.20 8.64 -10.19
CA VAL A 154 0.15 10.10 -10.42
C VAL A 154 0.09 10.42 -11.91
N LEU A 155 0.89 9.76 -12.75
CA LEU A 155 0.91 9.95 -14.20
C LEU A 155 -0.39 9.50 -14.89
N ASN A 156 -1.15 8.61 -14.26
CA ASN A 156 -2.45 8.13 -14.74
C ASN A 156 -3.63 9.01 -14.28
N THR A 157 -3.37 10.10 -13.56
CA THR A 157 -4.40 10.99 -13.02
C THR A 157 -4.36 12.39 -13.68
N ALA A 158 -5.31 13.24 -13.30
CA ALA A 158 -5.36 14.62 -13.73
C ALA A 158 -4.47 15.59 -12.91
N LEU A 159 -3.61 15.09 -12.01
CA LEU A 159 -2.60 15.93 -11.37
C LEU A 159 -1.55 16.41 -12.39
N ALA A 160 -0.90 17.53 -12.09
CA ALA A 160 0.25 17.94 -12.88
C ALA A 160 1.33 16.83 -12.83
N PRO A 161 1.89 16.41 -13.98
CA PRO A 161 2.87 15.33 -14.05
C PRO A 161 4.19 15.64 -13.33
N GLU A 162 4.44 16.88 -12.97
CA GLU A 162 5.57 17.31 -12.16
C GLU A 162 5.38 17.05 -10.66
N THR A 163 4.23 16.52 -10.23
CA THR A 163 4.01 16.11 -8.84
C THR A 163 4.96 14.96 -8.47
N PRO A 164 5.89 15.14 -7.54
CA PRO A 164 6.77 14.04 -7.11
C PRO A 164 5.98 12.92 -6.46
N ALA A 165 6.41 11.67 -6.67
CA ALA A 165 5.78 10.53 -6.03
C ALA A 165 6.76 9.38 -5.82
N TYR A 166 6.59 8.61 -4.74
CA TYR A 166 7.42 7.44 -4.43
C TYR A 166 6.68 6.44 -3.54
N ASP A 167 7.20 5.21 -3.55
CA ASP A 167 6.67 4.10 -2.78
C ASP A 167 7.40 3.92 -1.45
N ILE A 168 6.64 3.52 -0.43
CA ILE A 168 7.18 3.01 0.84
C ILE A 168 6.55 1.67 1.18
N GLN A 169 7.12 0.98 2.18
CA GLN A 169 6.56 -0.25 2.71
C GLN A 169 6.89 -0.39 4.20
N GLN A 170 5.85 -0.55 5.01
CA GLN A 170 5.93 -0.86 6.43
C GLN A 170 4.79 -1.81 6.82
N ALA A 171 4.66 -2.92 6.10
CA ALA A 171 3.59 -3.89 6.31
C ALA A 171 2.21 -3.21 6.46
N CYS A 172 1.39 -3.60 7.44
CA CYS A 172 0.07 -3.01 7.68
C CYS A 172 0.11 -1.51 8.07
N GLY A 173 1.24 -1.00 8.52
CA GLY A 173 1.47 0.42 8.85
C GLY A 173 1.84 1.32 7.68
N THR A 174 1.89 0.81 6.44
CA THR A 174 2.39 1.54 5.26
C THR A 174 1.63 2.85 5.02
N GLY A 175 0.30 2.82 5.04
CA GLY A 175 -0.51 4.03 4.80
C GLY A 175 -0.32 5.08 5.89
N LEU A 176 -0.27 4.67 7.15
CA LEU A 176 -0.03 5.58 8.28
C LEU A 176 1.39 6.19 8.22
N GLN A 177 2.39 5.38 7.88
CA GLN A 177 3.76 5.87 7.70
C GLN A 177 3.87 6.84 6.51
N ALA A 178 3.13 6.62 5.43
CA ALA A 178 3.03 7.56 4.31
C ALA A 178 2.49 8.92 4.79
N ALA A 179 1.43 8.91 5.61
CA ALA A 179 0.89 10.13 6.20
C ALA A 179 1.93 10.86 7.08
N PHE A 180 2.72 10.13 7.87
CA PHE A 180 3.79 10.72 8.68
C PHE A 180 4.87 11.38 7.84
N LEU A 181 5.29 10.77 6.75
CA LEU A 181 6.32 11.33 5.87
C LEU A 181 5.85 12.62 5.20
N VAL A 182 4.65 12.64 4.64
CA VAL A 182 4.04 13.85 4.06
C VAL A 182 3.88 14.94 5.12
N ALA A 183 3.33 14.59 6.29
CA ALA A 183 3.11 15.51 7.39
C ALA A 183 4.42 16.16 7.88
N ASN A 184 5.49 15.38 8.00
CA ASN A 184 6.80 15.90 8.42
C ASN A 184 7.34 16.97 7.45
N LYS A 185 7.19 16.77 6.14
CA LYS A 185 7.61 17.76 5.15
C LYS A 185 6.76 19.02 5.18
N ILE A 186 5.44 18.88 5.40
CA ILE A 186 4.53 20.01 5.58
C ILE A 186 4.91 20.79 6.84
N ALA A 187 5.07 20.09 7.97
CA ALA A 187 5.45 20.70 9.25
C ALA A 187 6.78 21.47 9.18
N LEU A 188 7.74 20.96 8.41
CA LEU A 188 9.03 21.61 8.17
C LEU A 188 9.02 22.70 7.09
N GLY A 189 7.87 22.96 6.47
CA GLY A 189 7.76 23.98 5.41
C GLY A 189 8.42 23.60 4.08
N GLN A 190 8.71 22.33 3.85
CA GLN A 190 9.31 21.83 2.60
C GLN A 190 8.29 21.70 1.47
N ILE A 191 7.05 21.38 1.82
CA ILE A 191 5.89 21.33 0.93
C ILE A 191 4.67 21.94 1.60
N GLU A 192 3.69 22.38 0.81
CA GLU A 192 2.43 22.95 1.31
C GLU A 192 1.32 21.92 1.43
N VAL A 193 1.27 21.00 0.48
CA VAL A 193 0.19 20.02 0.33
C VAL A 193 0.76 18.72 -0.24
N GLY A 194 0.22 17.60 0.19
CA GLY A 194 0.59 16.28 -0.32
C GLY A 194 -0.49 15.24 -0.05
N VAL A 195 -0.37 14.11 -0.71
CA VAL A 195 -1.28 12.97 -0.55
C VAL A 195 -0.51 11.79 0.03
N ALA A 196 -1.09 11.16 1.03
CA ALA A 196 -0.61 9.90 1.58
C ALA A 196 -1.64 8.80 1.32
N GLY A 197 -1.19 7.56 1.11
CA GLY A 197 -2.13 6.48 0.88
C GLY A 197 -1.51 5.09 0.89
N GLY A 198 -2.31 4.14 0.48
CA GLY A 198 -1.91 2.75 0.35
C GLY A 198 -2.91 1.95 -0.45
N VAL A 199 -2.44 0.83 -0.95
CA VAL A 199 -3.21 -0.13 -1.74
C VAL A 199 -2.66 -1.52 -1.51
N ASP A 200 -3.51 -2.52 -1.52
CA ASP A 200 -3.07 -3.90 -1.63
C ASP A 200 -4.11 -4.76 -2.35
N THR A 201 -3.63 -5.80 -3.00
CA THR A 201 -4.46 -6.86 -3.57
C THR A 201 -3.82 -8.22 -3.34
N THR A 202 -4.60 -9.16 -2.83
CA THR A 202 -4.23 -10.56 -2.77
C THR A 202 -4.78 -11.35 -3.96
N SER A 203 -5.72 -10.77 -4.71
CA SER A 203 -6.27 -11.32 -5.95
C SER A 203 -5.24 -11.28 -7.09
N ASP A 204 -4.47 -10.21 -7.19
CA ASP A 204 -3.35 -10.06 -8.11
C ASP A 204 -2.02 -10.31 -7.38
N ALA A 205 -1.88 -11.49 -6.79
CA ALA A 205 -0.68 -11.83 -6.03
C ALA A 205 0.54 -12.00 -6.95
N PRO A 206 1.74 -11.47 -6.56
CA PRO A 206 2.95 -11.54 -7.37
C PRO A 206 3.56 -12.96 -7.36
N ILE A 207 3.05 -13.85 -8.20
CA ILE A 207 3.65 -15.18 -8.41
C ILE A 207 4.94 -15.01 -9.22
N ALA A 208 6.06 -15.39 -8.65
CA ALA A 208 7.38 -15.28 -9.24
C ALA A 208 7.94 -16.65 -9.61
N PHE A 209 9.02 -16.65 -10.34
CA PHE A 209 9.84 -17.85 -10.49
C PHE A 209 10.55 -18.18 -9.19
N GLY A 210 10.58 -19.44 -8.81
CA GLY A 210 11.37 -19.92 -7.69
C GLY A 210 12.87 -19.61 -7.90
N ASP A 211 13.62 -19.48 -6.81
CA ASP A 211 15.00 -18.99 -6.82
C ASP A 211 15.92 -19.85 -7.72
N GLY A 212 15.71 -21.17 -7.75
CA GLY A 212 16.45 -22.07 -8.60
C GLY A 212 16.23 -21.81 -10.09
N LEU A 213 14.98 -21.70 -10.54
CA LEU A 213 14.65 -21.37 -11.92
C LEU A 213 15.14 -19.98 -12.29
N ARG A 214 14.92 -18.98 -11.43
CA ARG A 214 15.38 -17.61 -11.64
C ARG A 214 16.89 -17.53 -11.86
N LYS A 215 17.69 -18.19 -11.02
CA LYS A 215 19.15 -18.25 -11.14
C LYS A 215 19.59 -18.96 -12.43
N ALA A 216 18.95 -20.06 -12.78
CA ALA A 216 19.25 -20.78 -14.01
C ALA A 216 18.97 -19.92 -15.25
N LEU A 217 17.85 -19.16 -15.27
CA LEU A 217 17.53 -18.24 -16.38
C LEU A 217 18.53 -17.08 -16.47
N LEU A 218 19.00 -16.54 -15.34
CA LEU A 218 20.04 -15.52 -15.34
C LEU A 218 21.39 -16.07 -15.84
N GLU A 219 21.78 -17.28 -15.42
CA GLU A 219 22.99 -17.96 -15.96
C GLU A 219 22.88 -18.22 -17.44
N LEU A 220 21.70 -18.63 -17.93
CA LEU A 220 21.45 -18.81 -19.38
C LEU A 220 21.63 -17.51 -20.17
N ASN A 221 21.20 -16.39 -19.61
CA ASN A 221 21.31 -15.09 -20.26
C ASN A 221 22.76 -14.60 -20.40
N ILE A 222 23.63 -14.98 -19.47
CA ILE A 222 25.06 -14.60 -19.49
C ILE A 222 25.95 -15.66 -20.07
N ALA A 223 25.44 -16.86 -20.39
CA ALA A 223 26.22 -17.96 -20.91
C ALA A 223 26.71 -17.71 -22.36
N GLU A 224 28.02 -17.71 -22.56
CA GLU A 224 28.65 -17.47 -23.84
C GLU A 224 28.72 -18.75 -24.71
N THR A 225 28.80 -19.94 -24.07
CA THR A 225 28.93 -21.21 -24.77
C THR A 225 27.67 -22.09 -24.65
N ALA A 226 27.45 -22.95 -25.67
CA ALA A 226 26.38 -23.94 -25.62
C ALA A 226 26.50 -24.90 -24.42
N LYS A 227 27.74 -25.21 -24.00
CA LYS A 227 28.02 -26.05 -22.85
C LYS A 227 27.56 -25.38 -21.55
N ASP A 228 27.81 -24.08 -21.37
CA ASP A 228 27.39 -23.34 -20.19
C ASP A 228 25.87 -23.19 -20.13
N ARG A 229 25.23 -22.99 -21.28
CA ARG A 229 23.75 -23.00 -21.39
C ARG A 229 23.16 -24.34 -20.97
N LEU A 230 23.71 -25.44 -21.45
CA LEU A 230 23.23 -26.77 -21.04
C LEU A 230 23.43 -27.00 -19.54
N LYS A 231 24.59 -26.60 -18.99
CA LYS A 231 24.87 -26.69 -17.55
C LYS A 231 23.89 -25.87 -16.72
N ALA A 232 23.49 -24.67 -17.16
CA ALA A 232 22.49 -23.86 -16.46
C ALA A 232 21.13 -24.57 -16.46
N LEU A 233 20.70 -25.16 -17.57
CA LEU A 233 19.43 -25.90 -17.65
C LEU A 233 19.38 -27.12 -16.73
N THR A 234 20.49 -27.82 -16.49
CA THR A 234 20.53 -28.98 -15.59
C THR A 234 20.32 -28.59 -14.10
N LYS A 235 20.43 -27.32 -13.76
CA LYS A 235 20.20 -26.79 -12.39
C LYS A 235 18.73 -26.56 -12.06
N ILE A 236 17.84 -26.60 -13.05
CA ILE A 236 16.41 -26.36 -12.86
C ILE A 236 15.80 -27.53 -12.11
N ASN A 237 15.25 -27.26 -10.94
CA ASN A 237 14.48 -28.23 -10.18
C ASN A 237 12.98 -27.90 -10.33
N VAL A 238 12.18 -28.92 -10.68
CA VAL A 238 10.73 -28.76 -10.85
C VAL A 238 10.04 -28.25 -9.57
N LYS A 239 10.60 -28.53 -8.38
CA LYS A 239 10.07 -28.03 -7.10
C LYS A 239 10.27 -26.52 -6.90
N ASP A 240 11.20 -25.94 -7.65
CA ASP A 240 11.57 -24.51 -7.54
C ASP A 240 11.05 -23.69 -8.73
N LEU A 241 10.02 -24.17 -9.44
CA LEU A 241 9.51 -23.47 -10.62
C LEU A 241 8.76 -22.19 -10.28
N MET A 242 8.02 -22.18 -9.19
CA MET A 242 7.19 -21.03 -8.77
C MET A 242 7.42 -20.70 -7.31
N ASP A 243 7.37 -19.42 -7.01
CA ASP A 243 7.33 -18.87 -5.67
C ASP A 243 6.13 -17.94 -5.56
N ALA A 244 5.31 -18.17 -4.55
CA ALA A 244 4.13 -17.37 -4.27
C ALA A 244 4.28 -16.70 -2.90
N PRO A 245 3.69 -15.50 -2.68
CA PRO A 245 3.70 -14.87 -1.38
C PRO A 245 3.15 -15.81 -0.30
N LYS A 246 3.90 -15.94 0.79
CA LYS A 246 3.50 -16.76 1.95
C LYS A 246 2.84 -15.87 2.98
N ASN A 247 1.65 -16.27 3.42
CA ASN A 247 0.98 -15.62 4.54
C ASN A 247 1.60 -16.11 5.87
N GLY A 248 2.83 -15.72 6.12
CA GLY A 248 3.55 -16.13 7.33
C GLY A 248 4.82 -15.33 7.53
N GLU A 249 5.18 -15.15 8.79
CA GLU A 249 6.42 -14.51 9.19
C GLU A 249 7.60 -15.46 8.86
N PRO A 250 8.64 -15.01 8.13
CA PRO A 250 9.72 -15.89 7.63
C PRO A 250 10.53 -16.58 8.73
N ARG A 251 10.70 -15.97 9.91
CA ARG A 251 11.51 -16.51 11.01
C ARG A 251 10.78 -17.56 11.83
N THR A 252 9.47 -17.37 12.02
CA THR A 252 8.65 -18.27 12.84
C THR A 252 7.89 -19.29 12.02
N GLY A 253 7.62 -18.99 10.74
CA GLY A 253 6.78 -19.78 9.85
C GLY A 253 5.29 -19.72 10.21
N LEU A 254 4.91 -18.92 11.21
CA LEU A 254 3.52 -18.75 11.65
C LEU A 254 2.81 -17.67 10.85
N SER A 255 1.53 -17.86 10.59
CA SER A 255 0.69 -16.81 10.03
C SER A 255 0.44 -15.68 11.04
N MET A 256 -0.04 -14.52 10.57
CA MET A 256 -0.44 -13.42 11.47
C MET A 256 -1.53 -13.87 12.44
N GLY A 257 -2.51 -14.68 11.96
CA GLY A 257 -3.54 -15.25 12.81
C GLY A 257 -3.00 -16.23 13.86
N ASP A 258 -1.98 -17.03 13.54
CA ASP A 258 -1.35 -17.93 14.53
C ASP A 258 -0.57 -17.13 15.58
N HIS A 259 0.12 -16.06 15.20
CA HIS A 259 0.77 -15.14 16.14
C HIS A 259 -0.24 -14.49 17.08
N GLN A 260 -1.35 -13.98 16.50
CA GLN A 260 -2.40 -13.35 17.31
C GLN A 260 -3.08 -14.36 18.25
N ALA A 261 -3.25 -15.62 17.83
CA ALA A 261 -3.81 -16.65 18.68
C ALA A 261 -2.95 -16.90 19.93
N ILE A 262 -1.62 -16.84 19.81
CA ILE A 262 -0.69 -16.93 20.94
C ILE A 262 -0.89 -15.74 21.88
N THR A 263 -0.87 -14.53 21.35
CA THR A 263 -1.08 -13.28 22.13
C THR A 263 -2.44 -13.27 22.83
N THR A 264 -3.48 -13.73 22.15
CA THR A 264 -4.85 -13.85 22.71
C THR A 264 -4.89 -14.77 23.92
N LEU A 265 -4.17 -15.91 23.85
CA LEU A 265 -4.05 -16.84 24.99
C LEU A 265 -3.26 -16.22 26.14
N GLU A 266 -2.12 -15.58 25.86
CA GLU A 266 -1.27 -14.92 26.86
C GLU A 266 -2.00 -13.82 27.63
N TRP A 267 -2.86 -13.08 26.94
CA TRP A 267 -3.64 -11.98 27.52
C TRP A 267 -4.99 -12.42 28.08
N GLY A 268 -5.33 -13.71 27.97
CA GLY A 268 -6.57 -14.28 28.49
C GLY A 268 -7.83 -13.73 27.81
N ILE A 269 -7.74 -13.35 26.51
CA ILE A 269 -8.88 -12.85 25.74
C ILE A 269 -9.77 -14.04 25.37
N SER A 270 -11.01 -14.03 25.86
CA SER A 270 -11.94 -15.11 25.60
C SER A 270 -12.43 -15.16 24.14
N ARG A 271 -12.88 -16.31 23.71
CA ARG A 271 -13.53 -16.48 22.39
C ARG A 271 -14.76 -15.60 22.27
N GLU A 272 -15.53 -15.46 23.31
CA GLU A 272 -16.75 -14.65 23.35
C GLU A 272 -16.43 -13.16 23.12
N ALA A 273 -15.44 -12.61 23.82
CA ALA A 273 -15.00 -11.22 23.62
C ALA A 273 -14.56 -10.94 22.17
N GLN A 274 -13.88 -11.91 21.51
CA GLN A 274 -13.49 -11.81 20.10
C GLN A 274 -14.72 -11.81 19.17
N ASP A 275 -15.69 -12.68 19.45
CA ASP A 275 -16.93 -12.76 18.66
C ASP A 275 -17.82 -11.53 18.87
N GLU A 276 -17.87 -10.95 20.09
CA GLU A 276 -18.57 -9.71 20.41
C GLU A 276 -17.98 -8.51 19.65
N LEU A 277 -16.66 -8.38 19.64
CA LEU A 277 -15.97 -7.31 18.89
C LEU A 277 -16.30 -7.42 17.39
N ALA A 278 -16.17 -8.60 16.80
CA ALA A 278 -16.41 -8.82 15.38
C ALA A 278 -17.88 -8.56 15.00
N ALA A 279 -18.84 -9.04 15.81
CA ALA A 279 -20.27 -8.78 15.58
C ALA A 279 -20.58 -7.28 15.66
N SER A 280 -20.06 -6.60 16.68
CA SER A 280 -20.23 -5.15 16.89
C SER A 280 -19.62 -4.34 15.73
N SER A 281 -18.43 -4.70 15.26
CA SER A 281 -17.78 -4.05 14.11
C SER A 281 -18.63 -4.13 12.85
N HIS A 282 -19.15 -5.31 12.50
CA HIS A 282 -20.04 -5.48 11.37
C HIS A 282 -21.35 -4.68 11.50
N GLN A 283 -21.95 -4.68 12.68
CA GLN A 283 -23.21 -3.97 12.95
C GLN A 283 -23.02 -2.45 12.86
N LYS A 284 -21.97 -1.92 13.44
CA LYS A 284 -21.62 -0.48 13.35
C LYS A 284 -21.36 -0.04 11.92
N MET A 285 -20.62 -0.83 11.16
CA MET A 285 -20.35 -0.55 9.75
C MET A 285 -21.65 -0.57 8.92
N ALA A 286 -22.55 -1.52 9.19
CA ALA A 286 -23.84 -1.58 8.52
C ALA A 286 -24.68 -0.33 8.82
N ALA A 287 -24.77 0.08 10.09
CA ALA A 287 -25.48 1.30 10.50
C ALA A 287 -24.89 2.53 9.82
N ALA A 288 -23.55 2.69 9.78
CA ALA A 288 -22.88 3.79 9.12
C ALA A 288 -23.21 3.87 7.62
N TYR A 289 -23.36 2.75 6.93
CA TYR A 289 -23.82 2.72 5.54
C TYR A 289 -25.28 3.14 5.38
N GLU A 290 -26.15 2.76 6.30
CA GLU A 290 -27.56 3.17 6.26
C GLU A 290 -27.76 4.65 6.60
N GLU A 291 -26.86 5.23 7.41
CA GLU A 291 -26.83 6.66 7.74
C GLU A 291 -26.17 7.53 6.65
N GLY A 292 -25.61 6.93 5.60
CA GLY A 292 -24.91 7.66 4.54
C GLY A 292 -23.52 8.19 4.94
N PHE A 293 -22.94 7.68 6.02
CA PHE A 293 -21.64 8.15 6.55
C PHE A 293 -20.50 8.07 5.51
N PHE A 294 -20.59 7.13 4.58
CA PHE A 294 -19.56 6.91 3.56
C PHE A 294 -19.86 7.53 2.20
N ASP A 295 -21.00 8.21 2.02
CA ASP A 295 -21.46 8.69 0.71
C ASP A 295 -20.49 9.67 0.05
N ASP A 296 -19.79 10.44 0.86
CA ASP A 296 -18.79 11.41 0.43
C ASP A 296 -17.33 10.90 0.52
N LEU A 297 -17.10 9.63 0.88
CA LEU A 297 -15.77 9.05 1.09
C LEU A 297 -15.40 8.00 0.04
N ILE A 298 -16.41 7.32 -0.53
CA ILE A 298 -16.21 6.16 -1.38
C ILE A 298 -16.41 6.52 -2.85
N THR A 299 -15.41 6.22 -3.67
CA THR A 299 -15.51 6.24 -5.14
C THR A 299 -15.86 4.84 -5.63
N PRO A 300 -17.00 4.61 -6.29
CA PRO A 300 -17.34 3.31 -6.87
C PRO A 300 -16.25 2.81 -7.82
N PHE A 301 -15.97 1.51 -7.78
CA PHE A 301 -14.95 0.90 -8.62
C PHE A 301 -15.35 -0.51 -9.07
N LEU A 302 -15.21 -0.81 -10.37
CA LEU A 302 -15.52 -2.10 -10.99
C LEU A 302 -16.85 -2.72 -10.55
N GLY A 303 -17.90 -1.89 -10.46
CA GLY A 303 -19.25 -2.32 -10.12
C GLY A 303 -19.52 -2.50 -8.63
N LEU A 304 -18.57 -2.21 -7.75
CA LEU A 304 -18.80 -2.11 -6.32
C LEU A 304 -19.03 -0.65 -5.92
N GLU A 305 -20.05 -0.43 -5.11
CA GLU A 305 -20.39 0.84 -4.46
C GLU A 305 -20.19 0.79 -2.94
N ARG A 306 -20.17 -0.41 -2.37
CA ARG A 306 -20.03 -0.69 -0.92
C ARG A 306 -19.05 -1.83 -0.68
N ASP A 307 -18.48 -1.88 0.51
CA ASP A 307 -17.60 -2.97 0.95
C ASP A 307 -18.34 -4.31 0.94
N ASN A 308 -17.82 -5.28 0.20
CA ASN A 308 -18.47 -6.60 0.10
C ASN A 308 -17.98 -7.62 1.16
N ASN A 309 -17.10 -7.18 2.06
CA ASN A 309 -16.70 -7.93 3.26
C ASN A 309 -17.74 -7.83 4.38
N LEU A 310 -18.60 -6.82 4.36
CA LEU A 310 -19.60 -6.56 5.40
C LEU A 310 -20.58 -7.72 5.53
N ARG A 311 -20.92 -8.06 6.78
CA ARG A 311 -21.92 -9.04 7.19
C ARG A 311 -22.91 -8.40 8.15
N PRO A 312 -23.93 -7.68 7.67
CA PRO A 312 -24.88 -6.94 8.51
C PRO A 312 -25.62 -7.83 9.50
N ASP A 313 -25.78 -9.11 9.15
CA ASP A 313 -26.48 -10.13 9.94
C ASP A 313 -25.56 -10.89 10.92
N SER A 314 -24.32 -10.39 11.14
CA SER A 314 -23.39 -11.00 12.09
C SER A 314 -23.90 -10.89 13.52
N SER A 315 -23.78 -11.99 14.29
CA SER A 315 -24.10 -12.01 15.71
C SER A 315 -23.19 -12.97 16.47
N VAL A 316 -23.06 -12.77 17.78
CA VAL A 316 -22.25 -13.63 18.65
C VAL A 316 -22.66 -15.10 18.53
N GLU A 317 -23.96 -15.38 18.48
CA GLU A 317 -24.49 -16.75 18.38
C GLU A 317 -24.16 -17.41 17.03
N LYS A 318 -24.06 -16.63 15.96
CA LYS A 318 -23.62 -17.14 14.65
C LYS A 318 -22.13 -17.40 14.64
N LEU A 319 -21.34 -16.48 15.19
CA LEU A 319 -19.88 -16.58 15.25
C LEU A 319 -19.43 -17.71 16.16
N ALA A 320 -20.07 -17.93 17.30
CA ALA A 320 -19.80 -19.02 18.24
C ALA A 320 -19.85 -20.42 17.61
N LYS A 321 -20.62 -20.60 16.53
CA LYS A 321 -20.73 -21.88 15.79
C LYS A 321 -19.54 -22.16 14.88
N LEU A 322 -18.69 -21.16 14.63
CA LEU A 322 -17.55 -21.30 13.71
C LEU A 322 -16.40 -22.05 14.39
N LYS A 323 -15.76 -22.91 13.60
CA LYS A 323 -14.57 -23.64 14.06
C LYS A 323 -13.36 -22.70 14.05
N PRO A 324 -12.44 -22.85 15.04
CA PRO A 324 -11.17 -22.12 15.01
C PRO A 324 -10.38 -22.36 13.72
N ALA A 325 -9.88 -21.28 13.14
CA ALA A 325 -9.06 -21.26 11.92
C ALA A 325 -7.56 -21.17 12.24
N PHE A 326 -7.22 -20.53 13.38
CA PHE A 326 -5.85 -20.26 13.78
C PHE A 326 -5.53 -20.80 15.18
N GLY A 327 -4.23 -20.93 15.48
CA GLY A 327 -3.73 -21.39 16.75
C GLY A 327 -3.67 -22.91 16.90
N LYS A 328 -3.05 -23.35 17.98
CA LYS A 328 -2.90 -24.77 18.39
C LYS A 328 -3.27 -24.94 19.85
N GLY A 329 -3.75 -26.12 20.22
CA GLY A 329 -4.15 -26.40 21.61
C GLY A 329 -5.15 -25.38 22.15
N ASP A 330 -4.89 -24.85 23.33
CA ASP A 330 -5.73 -23.87 24.04
C ASP A 330 -5.79 -22.49 23.37
N ALA A 331 -4.82 -22.15 22.47
CA ALA A 331 -4.83 -20.94 21.70
C ALA A 331 -5.86 -20.96 20.51
N ARG A 332 -6.64 -22.03 20.34
CA ARG A 332 -7.59 -22.19 19.25
C ARG A 332 -8.92 -21.48 19.53
N THR A 333 -8.91 -20.17 19.56
CA THR A 333 -10.12 -19.36 19.77
C THR A 333 -10.50 -18.52 18.55
N MET A 334 -9.54 -18.18 17.68
CA MET A 334 -9.74 -17.33 16.52
C MET A 334 -10.33 -18.11 15.34
N THR A 335 -11.38 -17.55 14.73
CA THR A 335 -12.12 -18.14 13.60
C THR A 335 -12.04 -17.26 12.37
N ALA A 336 -12.52 -17.75 11.24
CA ALA A 336 -12.67 -16.91 10.05
C ALA A 336 -13.72 -15.79 10.22
N GLY A 337 -14.60 -15.88 11.21
CA GLY A 337 -15.64 -14.88 11.47
C GLY A 337 -15.22 -13.77 12.43
N ASN A 338 -14.24 -14.03 13.29
CA ASN A 338 -13.67 -13.02 14.19
C ASN A 338 -12.23 -12.62 13.79
N SER A 339 -11.90 -12.79 12.51
CA SER A 339 -10.64 -12.38 11.90
C SER A 339 -10.92 -11.69 10.57
N THR A 340 -10.08 -10.74 10.17
CA THR A 340 -10.23 -10.07 8.88
C THR A 340 -9.99 -11.03 7.72
N PRO A 341 -10.78 -11.00 6.64
CA PRO A 341 -10.48 -11.74 5.42
C PRO A 341 -9.38 -11.04 4.62
N LEU A 342 -8.72 -11.78 3.73
CA LEU A 342 -7.87 -11.18 2.70
C LEU A 342 -8.73 -10.29 1.80
N THR A 343 -8.26 -9.07 1.58
CA THR A 343 -9.03 -7.98 1.00
C THR A 343 -8.21 -7.22 -0.02
N ASP A 344 -8.88 -6.75 -1.08
CA ASP A 344 -8.33 -5.86 -2.09
C ASP A 344 -8.93 -4.47 -1.89
N GLY A 345 -8.11 -3.43 -2.00
CA GLY A 345 -8.60 -2.05 -1.84
C GLY A 345 -7.51 -1.00 -1.84
N ALA A 346 -7.93 0.26 -1.93
CA ALA A 346 -7.05 1.42 -1.91
C ALA A 346 -7.70 2.61 -1.20
N SER A 347 -6.88 3.38 -0.51
CA SER A 347 -7.30 4.62 0.16
C SER A 347 -6.21 5.68 0.14
N CYS A 348 -6.59 6.95 0.22
CA CYS A 348 -5.69 8.08 0.31
C CYS A 348 -6.28 9.22 1.14
N VAL A 349 -5.40 10.06 1.66
CA VAL A 349 -5.73 11.25 2.46
C VAL A 349 -4.95 12.46 1.95
N LEU A 350 -5.65 13.61 1.87
CA LEU A 350 -5.07 14.90 1.53
C LEU A 350 -4.63 15.61 2.82
N LEU A 351 -3.34 15.92 2.90
CA LEU A 351 -2.70 16.64 3.99
C LEU A 351 -2.15 17.97 3.46
N ALA A 352 -2.30 19.03 4.24
CA ALA A 352 -1.81 20.34 3.87
C ALA A 352 -1.34 21.16 5.08
N SER A 353 -0.60 22.24 4.83
CA SER A 353 -0.44 23.27 5.84
C SER A 353 -1.80 23.96 6.11
N GLU A 354 -2.01 24.42 7.34
CA GLU A 354 -3.23 25.15 7.67
C GLU A 354 -3.41 26.39 6.78
N GLU A 355 -2.32 27.03 6.42
CA GLU A 355 -2.29 28.21 5.55
C GLU A 355 -2.76 27.87 4.13
N TRP A 356 -2.27 26.75 3.57
CA TRP A 356 -2.69 26.28 2.25
C TRP A 356 -4.19 25.92 2.25
N ALA A 357 -4.66 25.22 3.27
CA ALA A 357 -6.07 24.87 3.41
C ALA A 357 -6.97 26.11 3.37
N LYS A 358 -6.64 27.13 4.19
CA LYS A 358 -7.38 28.40 4.23
C LYS A 358 -7.32 29.17 2.91
N ALA A 359 -6.15 29.23 2.29
CA ALA A 359 -5.95 29.94 1.02
C ALA A 359 -6.72 29.32 -0.15
N ASN A 360 -6.96 28.00 -0.10
CA ASN A 360 -7.69 27.25 -1.13
C ASN A 360 -9.16 26.99 -0.76
N GLY A 361 -9.64 27.52 0.37
CA GLY A 361 -11.04 27.41 0.78
C GLY A 361 -11.44 26.02 1.27
N HIS A 362 -10.48 25.21 1.73
CA HIS A 362 -10.75 23.89 2.28
C HIS A 362 -11.00 23.96 3.79
N GLU A 363 -11.98 23.22 4.25
CA GLU A 363 -12.21 22.98 5.67
C GLU A 363 -11.10 22.08 6.25
N VAL A 364 -10.69 22.37 7.48
CA VAL A 364 -9.76 21.53 8.22
C VAL A 364 -10.56 20.60 9.11
N LEU A 365 -10.58 19.31 8.78
CA LEU A 365 -11.32 18.30 9.55
C LEU A 365 -10.64 17.97 10.89
N ALA A 366 -9.32 17.88 10.87
CA ALA A 366 -8.49 17.58 12.03
C ALA A 366 -7.03 17.98 11.77
N TYR A 367 -6.17 17.83 12.79
CA TYR A 367 -4.72 18.03 12.65
C TYR A 367 -3.98 16.74 12.98
N LEU A 368 -3.01 16.38 12.15
CA LEU A 368 -2.03 15.34 12.47
C LEU A 368 -0.97 15.96 13.37
N THR A 369 -1.03 15.66 14.67
CA THR A 369 -0.25 16.34 15.69
C THR A 369 0.94 15.52 16.18
N PHE A 370 0.74 14.23 16.45
CA PHE A 370 1.76 13.35 16.99
C PHE A 370 1.88 12.08 16.17
N GLN A 371 3.07 11.50 16.17
CA GLN A 371 3.37 10.27 15.47
C GLN A 371 4.44 9.49 16.22
N GLU A 372 4.36 8.16 16.16
CA GLU A 372 5.35 7.27 16.77
C GLU A 372 5.39 5.94 16.02
N THR A 373 6.56 5.31 16.01
CA THR A 373 6.76 4.00 15.42
C THR A 373 7.50 3.10 16.39
N ALA A 374 7.11 1.82 16.50
CA ALA A 374 7.76 0.85 17.34
C ALA A 374 7.97 -0.49 16.62
N ALA A 375 8.88 -1.28 17.16
CA ALA A 375 9.07 -2.69 16.82
C ALA A 375 9.20 -3.50 18.09
N VAL A 376 8.86 -4.79 18.03
CA VAL A 376 8.97 -5.73 19.13
C VAL A 376 9.91 -6.89 18.78
N ASP A 377 10.54 -7.46 19.79
CA ASP A 377 11.37 -8.66 19.64
C ASP A 377 10.51 -9.91 19.83
N PHE A 378 9.83 -10.30 18.76
CA PHE A 378 8.94 -11.47 18.75
C PHE A 378 9.69 -12.80 18.60
N VAL A 379 10.99 -12.79 18.31
CA VAL A 379 11.80 -13.99 18.09
C VAL A 379 12.45 -14.44 19.39
N GLU A 380 13.32 -13.61 19.98
CA GLU A 380 14.09 -13.96 21.16
C GLU A 380 13.31 -13.75 22.46
N LYS A 381 12.68 -12.57 22.59
CA LYS A 381 11.89 -12.23 23.78
C LYS A 381 10.47 -12.76 23.74
N LYS A 382 10.04 -13.32 22.60
CA LYS A 382 8.70 -13.86 22.38
C LYS A 382 7.59 -12.87 22.67
N GLU A 383 7.84 -11.59 22.46
CA GLU A 383 6.80 -10.57 22.53
C GLU A 383 5.76 -10.80 21.41
N GLY A 384 4.51 -10.47 21.63
CA GLY A 384 3.47 -10.62 20.60
C GLY A 384 3.83 -9.84 19.33
N LEU A 385 3.89 -10.51 18.19
CA LEU A 385 4.32 -9.91 16.91
C LEU A 385 3.56 -8.63 16.57
N LEU A 386 2.27 -8.57 16.89
CA LEU A 386 1.37 -7.44 16.56
C LEU A 386 1.27 -6.42 17.72
N MET A 387 2.10 -6.53 18.75
CA MET A 387 2.04 -5.69 19.95
C MET A 387 2.85 -4.39 19.88
N ALA A 388 3.48 -4.08 18.76
CA ALA A 388 4.27 -2.85 18.61
C ALA A 388 3.49 -1.54 18.98
N PRO A 389 2.17 -1.39 18.70
CA PRO A 389 1.41 -0.23 19.15
C PRO A 389 1.39 -0.05 20.68
N ALA A 390 1.42 -1.13 21.45
CA ALA A 390 1.49 -1.07 22.92
C ALA A 390 2.79 -0.42 23.45
N TYR A 391 3.82 -0.33 22.64
CA TYR A 391 5.06 0.38 22.93
C TYR A 391 5.13 1.76 22.29
N ALA A 392 4.56 1.94 21.10
CA ALA A 392 4.52 3.22 20.42
C ALA A 392 3.65 4.24 21.16
N VAL A 393 2.42 3.85 21.52
CA VAL A 393 1.43 4.75 22.13
C VAL A 393 1.93 5.36 23.45
N PRO A 394 2.43 4.61 24.45
CA PRO A 394 2.95 5.19 25.67
C PRO A 394 4.08 6.20 25.45
N ARG A 395 5.02 5.91 24.54
CA ARG A 395 6.13 6.84 24.23
C ARG A 395 5.62 8.12 23.57
N MET A 396 4.64 8.00 22.69
CA MET A 396 4.01 9.15 22.06
C MET A 396 3.30 10.02 23.10
N LEU A 397 2.52 9.42 24.00
CA LEU A 397 1.78 10.12 25.04
C LEU A 397 2.73 10.82 26.02
N GLU A 398 3.80 10.15 26.47
CA GLU A 398 4.82 10.73 27.34
C GLU A 398 5.45 11.97 26.68
N ARG A 399 5.89 11.86 25.41
CA ARG A 399 6.46 12.98 24.67
C ARG A 399 5.48 14.12 24.45
N ALA A 400 4.20 13.82 24.31
CA ALA A 400 3.14 14.79 24.11
C ALA A 400 2.62 15.40 25.43
N GLY A 401 2.95 14.83 26.59
CA GLY A 401 2.39 15.22 27.87
C GLY A 401 0.89 14.88 28.01
N LEU A 402 0.43 13.84 27.32
CA LEU A 402 -0.96 13.39 27.26
C LEU A 402 -1.16 12.04 27.95
N LYS A 403 -2.41 11.73 28.27
CA LYS A 403 -2.88 10.43 28.77
C LYS A 403 -3.88 9.82 27.81
N LEU A 404 -4.10 8.52 27.88
CA LEU A 404 -5.12 7.85 27.07
C LEU A 404 -6.50 8.51 27.23
N GLN A 405 -6.86 8.91 28.44
CA GLN A 405 -8.16 9.51 28.78
C GLN A 405 -8.36 10.91 28.21
N ASP A 406 -7.34 11.52 27.61
CA ASP A 406 -7.44 12.82 26.95
C ASP A 406 -8.02 12.73 25.52
N PHE A 407 -8.31 11.52 25.04
CA PHE A 407 -8.86 11.26 23.71
C PHE A 407 -10.32 10.82 23.81
N ASP A 408 -11.14 11.33 22.89
CA ASP A 408 -12.54 10.96 22.76
C ASP A 408 -12.75 9.70 21.94
N TYR A 409 -11.84 9.41 20.98
CA TYR A 409 -11.93 8.30 20.03
C TYR A 409 -10.61 7.57 19.88
N TYR A 410 -10.73 6.29 19.63
CA TYR A 410 -9.62 5.38 19.33
C TYR A 410 -9.92 4.61 18.07
N GLU A 411 -9.01 4.63 17.11
CA GLU A 411 -9.08 3.81 15.91
C GLU A 411 -7.93 2.81 15.93
N ILE A 412 -8.27 1.53 15.91
CA ILE A 412 -7.31 0.44 15.98
C ILE A 412 -7.57 -0.50 14.80
N HIS A 413 -6.51 -0.87 14.08
CA HIS A 413 -6.62 -1.83 12.99
C HIS A 413 -7.08 -3.19 13.48
N GLU A 414 -8.30 -3.57 13.15
CA GLU A 414 -8.96 -4.81 13.58
C GLU A 414 -8.60 -5.97 12.62
N ALA A 415 -7.37 -6.46 12.65
CA ALA A 415 -6.95 -7.58 11.83
C ALA A 415 -7.45 -8.93 12.36
#